data_6959dd985bf1eb4282626a86ea9dfe44
#
_entry.id   6959dd985bf1eb4282626a86ea9dfe44
#
_cell.length_a   1.000
_cell.length_b   1.000
_cell.length_c   1.000
_cell.angle_alpha   90.00
_cell.angle_beta   90.00
_cell.angle_gamma   90.00
#
_symmetry.space_group_name_H-M   'P 1'
#
loop_
_entity.id
_entity.type
_entity.pdbx_description
1 polymer ?
#
loop_
_entity_poly.entity_id
_entity_poly.type
_entity_poly.pdbx_seq_one_letter_code
_entity_poly.pdbx_strand_id
1 'polypeptide(L)'
;MRPTGKLHLGNLYGALKNWVDLQNRGDYDCYYFVADWHALTSDYGDTEEIQAYRFDMVIDWLSAGLDPEKSTFFVQSSIKEHAELFLLLGMITPLAWLERNPTYKEMKAELAGKDLSTFGFLGYPVLQAADIIMYKAHGVPVGVDQLPHVELTREIARRFNFLYKDIFPIPEPLLTDFPKLLGIDGRKMSKSYENSIYISDQGDILAKKVAAMFTDPQRMRKKDSGRPELCNVFTFHQIYSLFQEADRIADACRKAEIGCTDCKKQLADRIAAAMKPIHDRRDYYLQHQDEVREIINSGNARATRIAKLTMEEVREAIRI
;
A
#
# COMPACT_ATOMS: atom_id res chain seq x y z
N MET A 1 5.61 -2.15 1.56
CA MET A 1 4.28 -2.00 2.25
C MET A 1 4.39 -2.53 3.68
N ARG A 2 3.76 -1.89 4.69
CA ARG A 2 3.87 -2.32 6.11
C ARG A 2 2.94 -3.51 6.43
N PRO A 3 3.44 -4.59 7.07
CA PRO A 3 2.66 -5.79 7.41
C PRO A 3 1.89 -5.61 8.72
N THR A 4 0.96 -4.64 8.76
CA THR A 4 0.15 -4.31 9.94
C THR A 4 -1.27 -4.88 9.86
N GLY A 5 -1.46 -6.03 9.22
CA GLY A 5 -2.72 -6.74 9.04
C GLY A 5 -3.04 -7.02 7.58
N LYS A 6 -4.18 -7.67 7.32
CA LYS A 6 -4.65 -8.07 5.99
C LYS A 6 -4.76 -6.88 5.02
N LEU A 7 -4.52 -7.11 3.73
CA LEU A 7 -4.72 -6.10 2.71
C LEU A 7 -6.20 -5.96 2.33
N HIS A 8 -6.62 -4.74 2.07
CA HIS A 8 -8.00 -4.41 1.72
C HIS A 8 -8.09 -3.85 0.28
N LEU A 9 -9.31 -3.70 -0.24
CA LEU A 9 -9.53 -3.20 -1.60
C LEU A 9 -8.89 -1.82 -1.85
N GLY A 10 -8.77 -0.98 -0.82
CA GLY A 10 -8.03 0.27 -0.90
C GLY A 10 -6.53 0.07 -1.20
N ASN A 11 -5.90 -0.99 -0.67
CA ASN A 11 -4.53 -1.35 -1.03
C ASN A 11 -4.43 -1.91 -2.44
N LEU A 12 -5.41 -2.74 -2.85
CA LEU A 12 -5.45 -3.31 -4.20
C LEU A 12 -5.51 -2.21 -5.26
N TYR A 13 -6.42 -1.26 -5.11
CA TYR A 13 -6.63 -0.20 -6.10
C TYR A 13 -5.65 0.95 -5.96
N GLY A 14 -5.29 1.32 -4.72
CA GLY A 14 -4.38 2.44 -4.46
C GLY A 14 -2.90 2.12 -4.70
N ALA A 15 -2.50 0.85 -4.71
CA ALA A 15 -1.11 0.45 -4.87
C ALA A 15 -0.92 -0.74 -5.82
N LEU A 16 -1.49 -1.93 -5.51
CA LEU A 16 -1.12 -3.17 -6.18
C LEU A 16 -1.43 -3.15 -7.68
N LYS A 17 -2.56 -2.60 -8.12
CA LYS A 17 -2.87 -2.48 -9.55
C LYS A 17 -1.85 -1.64 -10.29
N ASN A 18 -1.45 -0.51 -9.72
CA ASN A 18 -0.41 0.32 -10.32
C ASN A 18 0.94 -0.40 -10.36
N TRP A 19 1.28 -1.18 -9.33
CA TRP A 19 2.51 -1.97 -9.31
C TRP A 19 2.51 -3.05 -10.40
N VAL A 20 1.37 -3.73 -10.61
CA VAL A 20 1.19 -4.70 -11.70
C VAL A 20 1.33 -4.01 -13.07
N ASP A 21 0.76 -2.82 -13.23
CA ASP A 21 0.87 -2.06 -14.48
C ASP A 21 2.31 -1.63 -14.76
N LEU A 22 3.03 -1.11 -13.75
CA LEU A 22 4.44 -0.73 -13.86
C LEU A 22 5.31 -1.93 -14.21
N GLN A 23 5.13 -3.05 -13.52
CA GLN A 23 5.81 -4.30 -13.81
C GLN A 23 5.61 -4.77 -15.26
N ASN A 24 4.36 -4.68 -15.75
CA ASN A 24 4.00 -5.19 -17.09
C ASN A 24 4.43 -4.26 -18.23
N ARG A 25 4.71 -2.99 -17.96
CA ARG A 25 5.33 -2.08 -18.95
C ARG A 25 6.74 -2.51 -19.33
N GLY A 26 7.48 -3.11 -18.38
CA GLY A 26 8.85 -3.54 -18.61
C GLY A 26 9.88 -2.40 -18.71
N ASP A 27 9.50 -1.16 -18.35
CA ASP A 27 10.37 0.02 -18.39
C ASP A 27 11.22 0.16 -17.12
N TYR A 28 10.89 -0.62 -16.08
CA TYR A 28 11.50 -0.54 -14.75
C TYR A 28 11.89 -1.91 -14.22
N ASP A 29 13.03 -1.99 -13.55
CA ASP A 29 13.36 -3.06 -12.63
C ASP A 29 12.61 -2.80 -11.32
N CYS A 30 11.53 -3.53 -11.07
CA CYS A 30 10.64 -3.29 -9.94
C CYS A 30 11.08 -4.02 -8.67
N TYR A 31 11.16 -3.28 -7.56
CA TYR A 31 11.49 -3.78 -6.23
C TYR A 31 10.34 -3.50 -5.28
N TYR A 32 9.69 -4.55 -4.80
CA TYR A 32 8.58 -4.46 -3.84
C TYR A 32 8.93 -5.19 -2.56
N PHE A 33 8.77 -4.55 -1.43
CA PHE A 33 9.20 -5.15 -0.18
C PHE A 33 8.17 -5.02 0.95
N VAL A 34 8.22 -6.01 1.83
CA VAL A 34 7.50 -5.99 3.10
C VAL A 34 8.30 -5.14 4.07
N ALA A 35 7.75 -3.99 4.43
CA ALA A 35 8.39 -2.97 5.27
C ALA A 35 8.15 -3.26 6.75
N ASP A 36 8.73 -4.35 7.25
CA ASP A 36 8.52 -4.83 8.60
C ASP A 36 9.21 -3.97 9.67
N TRP A 37 10.38 -3.40 9.41
CA TRP A 37 10.97 -2.42 10.31
C TRP A 37 10.15 -1.13 10.38
N HIS A 38 9.53 -0.71 9.27
CA HIS A 38 8.59 0.40 9.33
C HIS A 38 7.33 0.10 10.15
N ALA A 39 6.88 -1.15 10.19
CA ALA A 39 5.78 -1.53 11.08
C ALA A 39 6.17 -1.31 12.55
N LEU A 40 7.40 -1.67 12.93
CA LEU A 40 7.89 -1.47 14.29
C LEU A 40 7.99 -0.01 14.72
N THR A 41 8.03 0.96 13.81
CA THR A 41 8.11 2.38 14.21
C THR A 41 6.83 2.89 14.87
N SER A 42 5.69 2.24 14.64
CA SER A 42 4.39 2.59 15.24
C SER A 42 3.74 1.45 16.03
N ASP A 43 4.16 0.19 15.80
CA ASP A 43 3.56 -1.02 16.36
C ASP A 43 4.58 -1.87 17.13
N TYR A 44 5.58 -1.22 17.76
CA TYR A 44 6.67 -1.89 18.47
C TYR A 44 6.22 -2.70 19.69
N GLY A 45 5.07 -2.36 20.27
CA GLY A 45 4.49 -3.07 21.43
C GLY A 45 3.65 -4.30 21.05
N ASP A 46 3.30 -4.48 19.77
CA ASP A 46 2.49 -5.58 19.27
C ASP A 46 3.12 -6.19 18.02
N THR A 47 3.92 -7.23 18.22
CA THR A 47 4.72 -7.85 17.15
C THR A 47 4.32 -9.28 16.83
N GLU A 48 3.37 -9.86 17.58
CA GLU A 48 3.03 -11.28 17.50
C GLU A 48 2.58 -11.70 16.08
N GLU A 49 1.79 -10.88 15.42
CA GLU A 49 1.23 -11.19 14.11
C GLU A 49 2.06 -10.69 12.92
N ILE A 50 3.13 -9.92 13.15
CA ILE A 50 3.93 -9.32 12.06
C ILE A 50 4.44 -10.39 11.09
N GLN A 51 4.91 -11.53 11.60
CA GLN A 51 5.44 -12.60 10.76
C GLN A 51 4.35 -13.22 9.88
N ALA A 52 3.16 -13.44 10.42
CA ALA A 52 2.03 -13.97 9.68
C ALA A 52 1.56 -12.98 8.60
N TYR A 53 1.45 -11.71 8.95
CA TYR A 53 1.06 -10.66 7.99
C TYR A 53 2.10 -10.41 6.89
N ARG A 54 3.40 -10.59 7.16
CA ARG A 54 4.45 -10.54 6.14
C ARG A 54 4.21 -11.58 5.04
N PHE A 55 3.91 -12.80 5.46
CA PHE A 55 3.70 -13.92 4.54
C PHE A 55 2.39 -13.77 3.76
N ASP A 56 1.29 -13.46 4.46
CA ASP A 56 -0.04 -13.25 3.86
C ASP A 56 -0.03 -12.09 2.85
N MET A 57 0.72 -11.03 3.13
CA MET A 57 0.89 -9.89 2.23
C MET A 57 1.54 -10.28 0.90
N VAL A 58 2.57 -11.13 0.90
CA VAL A 58 3.21 -11.61 -0.33
C VAL A 58 2.24 -12.51 -1.11
N ILE A 59 1.45 -13.34 -0.44
CA ILE A 59 0.37 -14.10 -1.09
C ILE A 59 -0.61 -13.15 -1.78
N ASP A 60 -1.04 -12.08 -1.12
CA ASP A 60 -1.94 -11.09 -1.71
C ASP A 60 -1.32 -10.39 -2.93
N TRP A 61 0.00 -10.08 -2.91
CA TRP A 61 0.71 -9.49 -4.05
C TRP A 61 0.72 -10.41 -5.27
N LEU A 62 1.13 -11.66 -5.07
CA LEU A 62 1.12 -12.69 -6.12
C LEU A 62 -0.30 -12.92 -6.67
N SER A 63 -1.27 -12.94 -5.78
CA SER A 63 -2.68 -13.12 -6.14
C SER A 63 -3.22 -11.93 -6.95
N ALA A 64 -2.79 -10.71 -6.63
CA ALA A 64 -3.14 -9.51 -7.38
C ALA A 64 -2.53 -9.46 -8.79
N GLY A 65 -1.50 -10.28 -9.07
CA GLY A 65 -0.88 -10.41 -10.40
C GLY A 65 0.56 -9.90 -10.46
N LEU A 66 1.19 -9.65 -9.33
CA LEU A 66 2.63 -9.41 -9.31
C LEU A 66 3.37 -10.72 -9.62
N ASP A 67 4.40 -10.62 -10.47
CA ASP A 67 5.13 -11.74 -11.05
C ASP A 67 6.59 -11.73 -10.53
N PRO A 68 7.05 -12.79 -9.83
CA PRO A 68 8.40 -12.87 -9.28
C PRO A 68 9.50 -12.97 -10.34
N GLU A 69 9.15 -13.32 -11.59
CA GLU A 69 10.11 -13.32 -12.70
C GLU A 69 10.36 -11.91 -13.26
N LYS A 70 9.38 -10.99 -13.08
CA LYS A 70 9.45 -9.61 -13.56
C LYS A 70 9.82 -8.61 -12.48
N SER A 71 9.63 -8.98 -11.20
CA SER A 71 9.84 -8.08 -10.06
C SER A 71 10.58 -8.78 -8.94
N THR A 72 11.26 -8.02 -8.09
CA THR A 72 11.96 -8.54 -6.92
C THR A 72 11.10 -8.31 -5.66
N PHE A 73 10.67 -9.40 -5.00
CA PHE A 73 9.92 -9.33 -3.74
C PHE A 73 10.82 -9.74 -2.58
N PHE A 74 10.92 -8.89 -1.57
CA PHE A 74 11.78 -9.17 -0.44
C PHE A 74 11.22 -8.62 0.88
N VAL A 75 11.86 -9.02 1.98
CA VAL A 75 11.54 -8.53 3.31
C VAL A 75 12.64 -7.58 3.76
N GLN A 76 12.27 -6.35 4.14
CA GLN A 76 13.20 -5.30 4.53
C GLN A 76 14.22 -5.77 5.57
N SER A 77 13.75 -6.41 6.65
CA SER A 77 14.63 -6.87 7.74
C SER A 77 15.59 -8.01 7.36
N SER A 78 15.38 -8.65 6.20
CA SER A 78 16.30 -9.67 5.69
C SER A 78 17.58 -9.05 5.12
N ILE A 79 17.57 -7.77 4.76
CA ILE A 79 18.69 -7.04 4.13
C ILE A 79 19.20 -6.00 5.12
N LYS A 80 20.28 -6.32 5.83
CA LYS A 80 20.80 -5.50 6.92
C LYS A 80 21.40 -4.18 6.48
N GLU A 81 21.77 -4.10 5.21
CA GLU A 81 22.30 -2.91 4.55
C GLU A 81 21.35 -1.71 4.65
N HIS A 82 20.03 -1.93 4.70
CA HIS A 82 19.04 -0.86 4.97
C HIS A 82 19.30 -0.17 6.31
N ALA A 83 19.60 -0.94 7.37
CA ALA A 83 19.88 -0.37 8.69
C ALA A 83 21.22 0.37 8.71
N GLU A 84 22.24 -0.12 8.01
CA GLU A 84 23.52 0.56 7.89
C GLU A 84 23.35 1.89 7.14
N LEU A 85 22.68 1.87 5.98
CA LEU A 85 22.45 3.09 5.21
C LEU A 85 21.59 4.09 6.00
N PHE A 86 20.54 3.63 6.68
CA PHE A 86 19.72 4.46 7.58
C PHE A 86 20.59 5.17 8.62
N LEU A 87 21.51 4.45 9.28
CA LEU A 87 22.41 5.03 10.26
C LEU A 87 23.29 6.14 9.65
N LEU A 88 23.88 5.88 8.50
CA LEU A 88 24.78 6.82 7.82
C LEU A 88 24.03 8.07 7.32
N LEU A 89 22.85 7.88 6.74
CA LEU A 89 22.01 9.00 6.31
C LEU A 89 21.49 9.81 7.50
N GLY A 90 21.19 9.16 8.63
CA GLY A 90 20.79 9.82 9.86
C GLY A 90 21.83 10.80 10.39
N MET A 91 23.12 10.52 10.18
CA MET A 91 24.22 11.41 10.60
C MET A 91 24.29 12.72 9.78
N ILE A 92 23.77 12.73 8.58
CA ILE A 92 23.79 13.92 7.70
C ILE A 92 22.43 14.60 7.56
N THR A 93 21.34 14.01 8.08
CA THR A 93 19.99 14.56 7.96
C THR A 93 19.72 15.57 9.07
N PRO A 94 19.46 16.86 8.76
CA PRO A 94 19.13 17.84 9.78
C PRO A 94 17.83 17.51 10.49
N LEU A 95 17.81 17.55 11.82
CA LEU A 95 16.63 17.28 12.65
C LEU A 95 15.40 18.11 12.23
N ALA A 96 15.64 19.39 11.91
CA ALA A 96 14.57 20.29 11.47
C ALA A 96 13.85 19.86 10.19
N TRP A 97 14.46 19.03 9.34
CA TRP A 97 13.79 18.47 8.15
C TRP A 97 12.73 17.44 8.57
N LEU A 98 13.02 16.63 9.57
CA LEU A 98 12.12 15.61 10.09
C LEU A 98 10.94 16.25 10.85
N GLU A 99 11.22 17.19 11.76
CA GLU A 99 10.22 17.86 12.58
C GLU A 99 9.23 18.72 11.76
N ARG A 100 9.66 19.27 10.59
CA ARG A 100 8.82 20.05 9.70
C ARG A 100 8.00 19.20 8.73
N ASN A 101 8.30 17.92 8.59
CA ASN A 101 7.59 17.05 7.65
C ASN A 101 6.08 16.99 7.98
N PRO A 102 5.18 17.41 7.06
CA PRO A 102 3.74 17.42 7.29
C PRO A 102 3.19 16.05 7.67
N THR A 103 3.62 14.99 6.99
CA THR A 103 3.15 13.63 7.22
C THR A 103 3.53 13.12 8.63
N TYR A 104 4.68 13.53 9.17
CA TYR A 104 5.05 13.22 10.57
C TYR A 104 4.03 13.81 11.55
N LYS A 105 3.60 15.06 11.33
CA LYS A 105 2.63 15.74 12.19
C LYS A 105 1.24 15.14 12.07
N GLU A 106 0.81 14.82 10.85
CA GLU A 106 -0.48 14.19 10.58
C GLU A 106 -0.57 12.79 11.21
N MET A 107 0.46 11.95 11.03
CA MET A 107 0.50 10.62 11.64
C MET A 107 0.51 10.68 13.17
N LYS A 108 1.20 11.64 13.76
CA LYS A 108 1.20 11.85 15.21
C LYS A 108 -0.20 12.22 15.73
N ALA A 109 -0.97 12.97 14.96
CA ALA A 109 -2.36 13.32 15.29
C ALA A 109 -3.32 12.13 15.07
N GLU A 110 -3.19 11.40 13.96
CA GLU A 110 -4.05 10.24 13.63
C GLU A 110 -3.85 9.08 14.62
N LEU A 111 -2.64 8.90 15.15
CA LEU A 111 -2.26 7.81 16.06
C LEU A 111 -2.13 8.30 17.52
N ALA A 112 -2.92 9.28 17.93
CA ALA A 112 -2.84 9.91 19.27
C ALA A 112 -3.01 8.93 20.46
N GLY A 113 -3.50 7.70 20.21
CA GLY A 113 -3.58 6.63 21.22
C GLY A 113 -2.30 5.81 21.41
N LYS A 114 -1.24 6.04 20.62
CA LYS A 114 0.05 5.34 20.69
C LYS A 114 1.15 6.28 21.17
N ASP A 115 2.10 5.76 21.95
CA ASP A 115 3.31 6.52 22.26
C ASP A 115 4.25 6.51 21.05
N LEU A 116 4.22 7.60 20.32
CA LEU A 116 5.04 7.83 19.13
C LEU A 116 6.21 8.79 19.38
N SER A 117 6.49 9.10 20.65
CA SER A 117 7.59 9.98 21.05
C SER A 117 8.93 9.23 21.07
N THR A 118 9.16 8.39 20.07
CA THR A 118 10.37 7.56 19.95
C THR A 118 11.28 8.05 18.83
N PHE A 119 12.58 7.77 18.95
CA PHE A 119 13.55 8.01 17.88
C PHE A 119 13.18 7.27 16.59
N GLY A 120 12.69 6.02 16.71
CA GLY A 120 12.26 5.23 15.56
C GLY A 120 11.14 5.90 14.77
N PHE A 121 10.15 6.48 15.47
CA PHE A 121 9.06 7.19 14.79
C PHE A 121 9.50 8.53 14.20
N LEU A 122 10.39 9.27 14.85
CA LEU A 122 10.97 10.51 14.28
C LEU A 122 11.87 10.19 13.08
N GLY A 123 12.62 9.09 13.14
CA GLY A 123 13.61 8.69 12.14
C GLY A 123 13.04 7.91 10.95
N TYR A 124 11.76 7.47 10.99
CA TYR A 124 11.25 6.61 9.92
C TYR A 124 11.35 7.22 8.50
N PRO A 125 11.26 8.54 8.27
CA PRO A 125 11.43 9.09 6.92
C PRO A 125 12.86 8.92 6.38
N VAL A 126 13.87 8.87 7.26
CA VAL A 126 15.26 8.56 6.87
C VAL A 126 15.41 7.08 6.52
N LEU A 127 14.72 6.18 7.25
CA LEU A 127 14.66 4.76 6.88
C LEU A 127 13.99 4.57 5.52
N GLN A 128 12.91 5.30 5.25
CA GLN A 128 12.25 5.28 3.94
C GLN A 128 13.18 5.81 2.83
N ALA A 129 13.95 6.86 3.10
CA ALA A 129 14.96 7.34 2.18
C ALA A 129 16.03 6.26 1.90
N ALA A 130 16.52 5.58 2.94
CA ALA A 130 17.46 4.47 2.79
C ALA A 130 16.87 3.35 1.93
N ASP A 131 15.61 2.96 2.14
CA ASP A 131 14.92 1.93 1.36
C ASP A 131 14.87 2.27 -0.14
N ILE A 132 14.62 3.55 -0.47
CA ILE A 132 14.47 4.02 -1.84
C ILE A 132 15.84 4.11 -2.54
N ILE A 133 16.81 4.79 -1.92
CA ILE A 133 18.09 5.04 -2.60
C ILE A 133 19.04 3.84 -2.55
N MET A 134 18.80 2.86 -1.67
CA MET A 134 19.56 1.59 -1.63
C MET A 134 19.56 0.88 -3.00
N TYR A 135 18.46 0.92 -3.72
CA TYR A 135 18.32 0.30 -5.04
C TYR A 135 18.49 1.31 -6.19
N LYS A 136 19.05 2.50 -5.90
CA LYS A 136 19.25 3.57 -6.87
C LYS A 136 17.97 3.87 -7.67
N ALA A 137 16.83 3.93 -6.96
CA ALA A 137 15.53 4.10 -7.58
C ALA A 137 15.43 5.40 -8.38
N HIS A 138 14.95 5.32 -9.62
CA HIS A 138 14.64 6.47 -10.47
C HIS A 138 13.18 6.92 -10.31
N GLY A 139 12.28 5.99 -10.01
CA GLY A 139 10.86 6.24 -9.80
C GLY A 139 10.31 5.57 -8.55
N VAL A 140 9.45 6.26 -7.82
CA VAL A 140 8.80 5.75 -6.61
C VAL A 140 7.29 5.85 -6.75
N PRO A 141 6.56 4.72 -6.92
CA PRO A 141 5.11 4.75 -7.04
C PRO A 141 4.47 5.07 -5.69
N VAL A 142 3.84 6.22 -5.60
CA VAL A 142 3.28 6.75 -4.35
C VAL A 142 1.95 7.46 -4.55
N GLY A 143 1.12 7.49 -3.50
CA GLY A 143 0.00 8.41 -3.41
C GLY A 143 0.46 9.84 -3.09
N VAL A 144 -0.39 10.83 -3.34
CA VAL A 144 -0.12 12.25 -3.09
C VAL A 144 0.28 12.54 -1.63
N ASP A 145 -0.27 11.78 -0.68
CA ASP A 145 0.06 11.88 0.75
C ASP A 145 1.50 11.47 1.09
N GLN A 146 2.18 10.74 0.20
CA GLN A 146 3.58 10.33 0.37
C GLN A 146 4.59 11.27 -0.32
N LEU A 147 4.14 12.26 -1.08
CA LEU A 147 5.02 13.23 -1.74
C LEU A 147 6.04 13.88 -0.78
N PRO A 148 5.67 14.31 0.44
CA PRO A 148 6.64 14.92 1.36
C PRO A 148 7.78 13.97 1.75
N HIS A 149 7.55 12.65 1.76
CA HIS A 149 8.61 11.67 2.04
C HIS A 149 9.54 11.47 0.84
N VAL A 150 8.99 11.46 -0.38
CA VAL A 150 9.82 11.38 -1.60
C VAL A 150 10.67 12.65 -1.73
N GLU A 151 10.13 13.84 -1.47
CA GLU A 151 10.90 15.08 -1.48
C GLU A 151 12.01 15.06 -0.43
N LEU A 152 11.73 14.60 0.79
CA LEU A 152 12.77 14.44 1.81
C LEU A 152 13.87 13.46 1.36
N THR A 153 13.50 12.35 0.73
CA THR A 153 14.46 11.40 0.15
C THR A 153 15.35 12.07 -0.89
N ARG A 154 14.78 12.89 -1.78
CA ARG A 154 15.51 13.68 -2.79
C ARG A 154 16.52 14.64 -2.14
N GLU A 155 16.11 15.34 -1.09
CA GLU A 155 17.00 16.23 -0.34
C GLU A 155 18.12 15.49 0.36
N ILE A 156 17.86 14.34 0.96
CA ILE A 156 18.87 13.48 1.58
C ILE A 156 19.86 12.95 0.53
N ALA A 157 19.38 12.48 -0.62
CA ALA A 157 20.23 12.01 -1.71
C ALA A 157 21.13 13.15 -2.26
N ARG A 158 20.56 14.34 -2.53
CA ARG A 158 21.35 15.52 -2.94
C ARG A 158 22.42 15.90 -1.93
N ARG A 159 22.04 15.87 -0.63
CA ARG A 159 22.97 16.20 0.45
C ARG A 159 24.11 15.19 0.54
N PHE A 160 23.84 13.89 0.42
CA PHE A 160 24.87 12.87 0.38
C PHE A 160 25.82 13.09 -0.81
N ASN A 161 25.26 13.25 -2.01
CA ASN A 161 26.03 13.47 -3.23
C ASN A 161 26.92 14.71 -3.15
N PHE A 162 26.40 15.79 -2.57
CA PHE A 162 27.17 17.03 -2.37
C PHE A 162 28.31 16.88 -1.34
N LEU A 163 28.06 16.17 -0.24
CA LEU A 163 29.02 16.05 0.86
C LEU A 163 30.16 15.09 0.55
N TYR A 164 29.89 14.05 -0.23
CA TYR A 164 30.82 12.93 -0.42
C TYR A 164 31.13 12.67 -1.89
N LYS A 165 30.21 12.03 -2.60
CA LYS A 165 30.37 11.64 -4.01
C LYS A 165 29.00 11.48 -4.65
N ASP A 166 28.86 11.86 -5.91
CA ASP A 166 27.62 11.67 -6.68
C ASP A 166 27.42 10.19 -7.04
N ILE A 167 26.63 9.47 -6.20
CA ILE A 167 26.35 8.04 -6.36
C ILE A 167 24.87 7.71 -6.40
N PHE A 168 24.01 8.57 -5.84
CA PHE A 168 22.58 8.33 -5.78
C PHE A 168 21.83 9.13 -6.87
N PRO A 169 21.04 8.46 -7.73
CA PRO A 169 20.07 9.16 -8.56
C PRO A 169 19.05 9.89 -7.66
N ILE A 170 18.46 10.95 -8.19
CA ILE A 170 17.40 11.70 -7.49
C ILE A 170 16.07 11.10 -7.92
N PRO A 171 15.36 10.38 -7.03
CA PRO A 171 14.13 9.65 -7.39
C PRO A 171 12.98 10.60 -7.72
N GLU A 172 12.13 10.23 -8.68
CA GLU A 172 10.93 10.97 -9.04
C GLU A 172 9.68 10.25 -8.51
N PRO A 173 8.68 10.99 -7.97
CA PRO A 173 7.41 10.38 -7.58
C PRO A 173 6.61 9.94 -8.82
N LEU A 174 6.17 8.70 -8.84
CA LEU A 174 5.22 8.18 -9.84
C LEU A 174 3.85 8.15 -9.19
N LEU A 175 3.05 9.18 -9.46
CA LEU A 175 1.73 9.32 -8.84
C LEU A 175 0.74 8.32 -9.38
N THR A 176 -0.10 7.78 -8.48
CA THR A 176 -1.24 6.95 -8.83
C THR A 176 -2.50 7.80 -8.92
N ASP A 177 -3.19 7.74 -10.03
CA ASP A 177 -4.43 8.50 -10.29
C ASP A 177 -5.70 7.83 -9.71
N PHE A 178 -5.54 6.81 -8.86
CA PHE A 178 -6.71 6.08 -8.40
C PHE A 178 -7.42 6.80 -7.22
N PRO A 179 -8.75 6.99 -7.30
CA PRO A 179 -9.52 7.63 -6.24
C PRO A 179 -9.45 6.80 -4.94
N LYS A 180 -9.37 7.47 -3.80
CA LYS A 180 -9.39 6.82 -2.48
C LYS A 180 -10.70 6.07 -2.29
N LEU A 181 -10.62 4.75 -2.11
CA LEU A 181 -11.79 3.95 -1.75
C LEU A 181 -12.19 4.21 -0.31
N LEU A 182 -13.48 4.48 -0.12
CA LEU A 182 -14.07 4.61 1.20
C LEU A 182 -14.37 3.23 1.80
N GLY A 183 -14.32 3.13 3.11
CA GLY A 183 -14.75 1.97 3.85
C GLY A 183 -16.27 1.80 3.83
N ILE A 184 -16.77 0.71 4.42
CA ILE A 184 -18.21 0.40 4.45
C ILE A 184 -19.04 1.49 5.14
N ASP A 185 -18.44 2.29 6.02
CA ASP A 185 -19.03 3.39 6.79
C ASP A 185 -18.93 4.77 6.11
N GLY A 186 -18.37 4.84 4.91
CA GLY A 186 -18.19 6.09 4.15
C GLY A 186 -16.96 6.93 4.54
N ARG A 187 -16.18 6.52 5.55
CA ARG A 187 -14.86 7.12 5.87
C ARG A 187 -13.76 6.48 5.04
N LYS A 188 -12.54 7.01 5.09
CA LYS A 188 -11.35 6.38 4.49
C LYS A 188 -11.27 4.91 4.93
N MET A 189 -11.10 3.99 3.97
CA MET A 189 -10.93 2.58 4.29
C MET A 189 -9.65 2.38 5.09
N SER A 190 -9.78 1.81 6.29
CA SER A 190 -8.68 1.61 7.22
C SER A 190 -8.96 0.43 8.14
N LYS A 191 -7.91 -0.32 8.44
CA LYS A 191 -7.97 -1.44 9.41
C LYS A 191 -8.40 -0.95 10.79
N SER A 192 -7.88 0.20 11.24
CA SER A 192 -8.19 0.79 12.55
C SER A 192 -9.65 1.21 12.73
N TYR A 193 -10.41 1.36 11.65
CA TYR A 193 -11.83 1.70 11.70
C TYR A 193 -12.74 0.48 11.51
N GLU A 194 -12.17 -0.71 11.33
CA GLU A 194 -12.92 -1.96 11.07
C GLU A 194 -13.91 -1.84 9.89
N ASN A 195 -13.67 -0.92 8.98
CA ASN A 195 -14.54 -0.57 7.87
C ASN A 195 -14.06 -1.12 6.52
N SER A 196 -13.14 -2.08 6.54
CA SER A 196 -12.45 -2.57 5.34
C SER A 196 -13.10 -3.80 4.74
N ILE A 197 -13.16 -3.83 3.40
CA ILE A 197 -13.35 -5.06 2.63
C ILE A 197 -11.94 -5.57 2.28
N TYR A 198 -11.58 -6.75 2.78
CA TYR A 198 -10.26 -7.34 2.55
C TYR A 198 -10.18 -8.03 1.20
N ILE A 199 -8.98 -8.14 0.63
CA ILE A 199 -8.73 -8.90 -0.61
C ILE A 199 -9.16 -10.37 -0.43
N SER A 200 -9.03 -10.90 0.78
CA SER A 200 -9.39 -12.27 1.14
C SER A 200 -10.88 -12.49 1.42
N ASP A 201 -11.72 -11.45 1.44
CA ASP A 201 -13.14 -11.60 1.75
C ASP A 201 -13.89 -12.25 0.58
N GLN A 202 -14.58 -13.38 0.86
CA GLN A 202 -15.34 -14.16 -0.11
C GLN A 202 -16.73 -14.53 0.44
N GLY A 203 -17.63 -14.93 -0.46
CA GLY A 203 -18.93 -15.51 -0.12
C GLY A 203 -19.75 -14.65 0.83
N ASP A 204 -20.25 -15.26 1.91
CA ASP A 204 -21.10 -14.59 2.90
C ASP A 204 -20.41 -13.44 3.63
N ILE A 205 -19.09 -13.48 3.81
CA ILE A 205 -18.34 -12.40 4.47
C ILE A 205 -18.40 -11.14 3.61
N LEU A 206 -18.08 -11.27 2.33
CA LEU A 206 -18.18 -10.18 1.38
C LEU A 206 -19.60 -9.63 1.28
N ALA A 207 -20.59 -10.52 1.13
CA ALA A 207 -22.00 -10.13 1.03
C ALA A 207 -22.48 -9.35 2.27
N LYS A 208 -22.13 -9.78 3.48
CA LYS A 208 -22.43 -9.09 4.73
C LYS A 208 -21.80 -7.70 4.80
N LYS A 209 -20.52 -7.57 4.43
CA LYS A 209 -19.82 -6.28 4.42
C LYS A 209 -20.45 -5.31 3.41
N VAL A 210 -20.77 -5.77 2.21
CA VAL A 210 -21.45 -4.94 1.19
C VAL A 210 -22.86 -4.55 1.65
N ALA A 211 -23.59 -5.47 2.30
CA ALA A 211 -24.91 -5.17 2.87
C ALA A 211 -24.84 -4.07 3.95
N ALA A 212 -23.76 -3.99 4.72
CA ALA A 212 -23.53 -2.96 5.73
C ALA A 212 -23.03 -1.62 5.17
N MET A 213 -22.69 -1.51 3.88
CA MET A 213 -22.16 -0.28 3.30
C MET A 213 -23.12 0.92 3.48
N PHE A 214 -22.51 2.07 3.73
CA PHE A 214 -23.21 3.35 3.80
C PHE A 214 -23.91 3.71 2.47
N THR A 215 -25.12 4.20 2.55
CA THR A 215 -25.91 4.67 1.40
C THR A 215 -26.36 6.11 1.64
N ASP A 216 -27.08 6.70 0.69
CA ASP A 216 -27.66 8.03 0.84
C ASP A 216 -28.55 8.11 2.11
N PRO A 217 -28.16 8.94 3.12
CA PRO A 217 -28.86 8.99 4.41
C PRO A 217 -30.28 9.58 4.32
N GLN A 218 -30.59 10.31 3.25
CA GLN A 218 -31.94 10.84 3.06
C GLN A 218 -32.90 9.85 2.40
N ARG A 219 -32.39 8.75 1.85
CA ARG A 219 -33.21 7.70 1.25
C ARG A 219 -33.63 6.68 2.31
N MET A 220 -34.75 6.97 2.99
CA MET A 220 -35.26 6.15 4.09
C MET A 220 -36.15 4.99 3.62
N ARG A 221 -36.82 5.13 2.48
CA ARG A 221 -37.77 4.13 1.95
C ARG A 221 -37.44 3.79 0.51
N LYS A 222 -37.86 2.59 0.05
CA LYS A 222 -37.63 2.12 -1.33
C LYS A 222 -38.17 3.10 -2.38
N LYS A 223 -39.29 3.76 -2.10
CA LYS A 223 -39.97 4.73 -2.99
C LYS A 223 -39.32 6.13 -2.99
N ASP A 224 -38.41 6.40 -2.09
CA ASP A 224 -37.73 7.69 -2.05
C ASP A 224 -36.69 7.75 -3.16
N SER A 225 -36.60 8.85 -3.90
CA SER A 225 -35.58 9.13 -4.88
C SER A 225 -34.20 9.15 -4.23
N GLY A 226 -33.24 8.43 -4.79
CA GLY A 226 -31.88 8.39 -4.25
C GLY A 226 -30.93 9.35 -4.97
N ARG A 227 -29.81 9.63 -4.32
CA ARG A 227 -28.70 10.46 -4.85
C ARG A 227 -27.45 9.60 -4.95
N PRO A 228 -27.20 8.97 -6.13
CA PRO A 228 -26.04 8.10 -6.32
C PRO A 228 -24.71 8.77 -5.95
N GLU A 229 -24.56 10.06 -6.22
CA GLU A 229 -23.38 10.87 -5.93
C GLU A 229 -23.01 10.98 -4.45
N LEU A 230 -23.95 10.71 -3.56
CA LEU A 230 -23.75 10.68 -2.09
C LEU A 230 -23.70 9.25 -1.53
N CYS A 231 -23.76 8.25 -2.39
CA CYS A 231 -23.91 6.85 -2.01
C CYS A 231 -22.58 6.08 -2.24
N ASN A 232 -21.98 5.58 -1.15
CA ASN A 232 -20.75 4.79 -1.24
C ASN A 232 -20.92 3.51 -2.09
N VAL A 233 -22.09 2.88 -2.05
CA VAL A 233 -22.40 1.71 -2.88
C VAL A 233 -22.29 2.06 -4.38
N PHE A 234 -22.70 3.26 -4.77
CA PHE A 234 -22.60 3.70 -6.16
C PHE A 234 -21.14 3.96 -6.58
N THR A 235 -20.30 4.51 -5.70
CA THR A 235 -18.87 4.65 -5.95
C THR A 235 -18.23 3.30 -6.28
N PHE A 236 -18.62 2.25 -5.58
CA PHE A 236 -18.15 0.89 -5.90
C PHE A 236 -18.75 0.34 -7.21
N HIS A 237 -20.00 0.64 -7.53
CA HIS A 237 -20.56 0.28 -8.85
C HIS A 237 -19.78 0.92 -10.01
N GLN A 238 -19.31 2.15 -9.86
CA GLN A 238 -18.47 2.79 -10.88
C GLN A 238 -17.14 2.04 -11.15
N ILE A 239 -16.65 1.28 -10.16
CA ILE A 239 -15.42 0.49 -10.27
C ILE A 239 -15.68 -0.93 -10.78
N TYR A 240 -16.77 -1.56 -10.32
CA TYR A 240 -17.02 -2.98 -10.51
C TYR A 240 -18.09 -3.32 -11.54
N SER A 241 -18.89 -2.34 -11.99
CA SER A 241 -19.89 -2.53 -13.05
C SER A 241 -19.39 -1.97 -14.37
N LEU A 242 -19.91 -2.47 -15.49
CA LEU A 242 -19.67 -1.85 -16.79
C LEU A 242 -20.24 -0.43 -16.79
N PHE A 243 -19.60 0.50 -17.52
CA PHE A 243 -19.99 1.92 -17.52
C PHE A 243 -21.49 2.12 -17.75
N GLN A 244 -22.05 1.49 -18.81
CA GLN A 244 -23.48 1.57 -19.12
C GLN A 244 -24.41 0.99 -18.03
N GLU A 245 -23.91 0.02 -17.27
CA GLU A 245 -24.63 -0.59 -16.15
C GLU A 245 -24.64 0.33 -14.92
N ALA A 246 -23.51 0.95 -14.61
CA ALA A 246 -23.42 1.93 -13.54
C ALA A 246 -24.39 3.10 -13.79
N ASP A 247 -24.49 3.62 -15.03
CA ASP A 247 -25.43 4.67 -15.39
C ASP A 247 -26.89 4.21 -15.23
N ARG A 248 -27.22 2.99 -15.65
CA ARG A 248 -28.58 2.42 -15.44
C ARG A 248 -28.92 2.31 -13.94
N ILE A 249 -27.98 1.90 -13.12
CA ILE A 249 -28.15 1.81 -11.66
C ILE A 249 -28.39 3.21 -11.08
N ALA A 250 -27.62 4.21 -11.52
CA ALA A 250 -27.82 5.60 -11.10
C ALA A 250 -29.22 6.11 -11.43
N ASP A 251 -29.67 5.89 -12.66
CA ASP A 251 -31.00 6.31 -13.13
C ASP A 251 -32.12 5.58 -12.37
N ALA A 252 -32.01 4.26 -12.19
CA ALA A 252 -32.97 3.47 -11.41
C ALA A 252 -33.01 3.92 -9.93
N CYS A 253 -31.86 4.32 -9.37
CA CYS A 253 -31.76 4.87 -8.03
C CYS A 253 -32.50 6.22 -7.92
N ARG A 254 -32.26 7.15 -8.85
CA ARG A 254 -32.93 8.46 -8.90
C ARG A 254 -34.45 8.36 -9.08
N LYS A 255 -34.89 7.37 -9.86
CA LYS A 255 -36.32 7.10 -10.11
C LYS A 255 -37.00 6.23 -9.07
N ALA A 256 -36.26 5.79 -8.05
CA ALA A 256 -36.74 4.86 -7.02
C ALA A 256 -37.16 3.47 -7.58
N GLU A 257 -36.65 3.07 -8.72
CA GLU A 257 -36.94 1.79 -9.39
C GLU A 257 -36.15 0.61 -8.79
N ILE A 258 -34.97 0.88 -8.17
CA ILE A 258 -34.16 -0.13 -7.48
C ILE A 258 -34.11 0.16 -5.98
N GLY A 259 -34.25 -0.88 -5.11
CA GLY A 259 -34.04 -0.76 -3.67
C GLY A 259 -32.56 -0.82 -3.28
N CYS A 260 -32.17 -0.18 -2.16
CA CYS A 260 -30.78 -0.23 -1.69
C CYS A 260 -30.29 -1.65 -1.41
N THR A 261 -31.16 -2.53 -0.90
CA THR A 261 -30.83 -3.94 -0.67
C THR A 261 -30.51 -4.68 -1.97
N ASP A 262 -31.34 -4.48 -3.00
CA ASP A 262 -31.16 -5.11 -4.30
C ASP A 262 -29.89 -4.58 -4.99
N CYS A 263 -29.66 -3.27 -4.92
CA CYS A 263 -28.45 -2.60 -5.43
C CYS A 263 -27.17 -3.16 -4.75
N LYS A 264 -27.17 -3.29 -3.42
CA LYS A 264 -26.04 -3.87 -2.67
C LYS A 264 -25.80 -5.33 -3.02
N LYS A 265 -26.85 -6.13 -3.24
CA LYS A 265 -26.71 -7.52 -3.68
C LYS A 265 -26.06 -7.59 -5.05
N GLN A 266 -26.51 -6.79 -6.02
CA GLN A 266 -25.87 -6.69 -7.32
C GLN A 266 -24.39 -6.28 -7.22
N LEU A 267 -24.07 -5.32 -6.35
CA LEU A 267 -22.69 -4.93 -6.11
C LEU A 267 -21.85 -6.07 -5.54
N ALA A 268 -22.36 -6.81 -4.55
CA ALA A 268 -21.64 -7.94 -3.99
C ALA A 268 -21.32 -9.01 -5.05
N ASP A 269 -22.26 -9.32 -5.92
CA ASP A 269 -22.06 -10.25 -7.04
C ASP A 269 -21.00 -9.71 -8.03
N ARG A 270 -20.97 -8.40 -8.31
CA ARG A 270 -19.96 -7.76 -9.18
C ARG A 270 -18.57 -7.79 -8.56
N ILE A 271 -18.45 -7.45 -7.28
CA ILE A 271 -17.16 -7.54 -6.57
C ILE A 271 -16.67 -8.99 -6.55
N ALA A 272 -17.54 -9.95 -6.21
CA ALA A 272 -17.18 -11.37 -6.19
C ALA A 272 -16.68 -11.86 -7.56
N ALA A 273 -17.36 -11.51 -8.64
CA ALA A 273 -16.95 -11.87 -10.00
C ALA A 273 -15.59 -11.24 -10.38
N ALA A 274 -15.39 -9.96 -10.08
CA ALA A 274 -14.13 -9.26 -10.37
C ALA A 274 -12.95 -9.77 -9.54
N MET A 275 -13.21 -10.18 -8.29
CA MET A 275 -12.19 -10.70 -7.37
C MET A 275 -11.89 -12.18 -7.57
N LYS A 276 -12.76 -12.92 -8.28
CA LYS A 276 -12.59 -14.36 -8.46
C LYS A 276 -11.19 -14.77 -8.96
N PRO A 277 -10.59 -14.16 -9.98
CA PRO A 277 -9.26 -14.55 -10.43
C PRO A 277 -8.17 -14.32 -9.36
N ILE A 278 -8.35 -13.33 -8.49
CA ILE A 278 -7.45 -13.05 -7.37
C ILE A 278 -7.64 -14.12 -6.29
N HIS A 279 -8.88 -14.47 -5.97
CA HIS A 279 -9.20 -15.51 -5.00
C HIS A 279 -8.68 -16.88 -5.44
N ASP A 280 -8.86 -17.24 -6.72
CA ASP A 280 -8.38 -18.53 -7.26
C ASP A 280 -6.84 -18.64 -7.13
N ARG A 281 -6.09 -17.55 -7.44
CA ARG A 281 -4.64 -17.52 -7.22
C ARG A 281 -4.25 -17.54 -5.74
N ARG A 282 -5.02 -16.84 -4.90
CA ARG A 282 -4.78 -16.82 -3.46
C ARG A 282 -4.94 -18.20 -2.84
N ASP A 283 -5.98 -18.92 -3.21
CA ASP A 283 -6.23 -20.29 -2.77
C ASP A 283 -5.11 -21.24 -3.24
N TYR A 284 -4.58 -21.04 -4.45
CA TYR A 284 -3.41 -21.76 -4.95
C TYR A 284 -2.19 -21.53 -4.04
N TYR A 285 -1.81 -20.28 -3.79
CA TYR A 285 -0.61 -19.96 -2.99
C TYR A 285 -0.76 -20.34 -1.50
N LEU A 286 -1.98 -20.34 -0.97
CA LEU A 286 -2.24 -20.88 0.38
C LEU A 286 -1.96 -22.37 0.48
N GLN A 287 -2.15 -23.14 -0.60
CA GLN A 287 -1.84 -24.55 -0.69
C GLN A 287 -0.36 -24.82 -1.06
N HIS A 288 0.31 -23.85 -1.68
CA HIS A 288 1.70 -23.95 -2.15
C HIS A 288 2.62 -22.98 -1.40
N GLN A 289 2.58 -23.03 -0.07
CA GLN A 289 3.32 -22.07 0.77
C GLN A 289 4.84 -22.15 0.61
N ASP A 290 5.39 -23.31 0.23
CA ASP A 290 6.83 -23.47 0.01
C ASP A 290 7.27 -22.71 -1.23
N GLU A 291 6.47 -22.66 -2.28
CA GLU A 291 6.72 -21.81 -3.47
C GLU A 291 6.80 -20.32 -3.06
N VAL A 292 5.89 -19.86 -2.20
CA VAL A 292 5.92 -18.47 -1.70
C VAL A 292 7.19 -18.19 -0.89
N ARG A 293 7.65 -19.17 -0.07
CA ARG A 293 8.91 -19.04 0.68
C ARG A 293 10.12 -18.97 -0.27
N GLU A 294 10.15 -19.78 -1.32
CA GLU A 294 11.20 -19.75 -2.33
C GLU A 294 11.24 -18.41 -3.08
N ILE A 295 10.09 -17.87 -3.45
CA ILE A 295 9.97 -16.54 -4.07
C ILE A 295 10.57 -15.46 -3.15
N ILE A 296 10.21 -15.45 -1.88
CA ILE A 296 10.73 -14.49 -0.89
C ILE A 296 12.25 -14.66 -0.74
N ASN A 297 12.73 -15.88 -0.60
CA ASN A 297 14.17 -16.17 -0.42
C ASN A 297 14.98 -15.75 -1.64
N SER A 298 14.51 -16.06 -2.84
CA SER A 298 15.12 -15.62 -4.10
C SER A 298 15.15 -14.09 -4.21
N GLY A 299 14.04 -13.43 -3.88
CA GLY A 299 13.96 -11.98 -3.87
C GLY A 299 14.89 -11.34 -2.84
N ASN A 300 14.96 -11.90 -1.62
CA ASN A 300 15.92 -11.46 -0.59
C ASN A 300 17.38 -11.57 -1.10
N ALA A 301 17.73 -12.67 -1.76
CA ALA A 301 19.08 -12.86 -2.30
C ALA A 301 19.39 -11.85 -3.41
N ARG A 302 18.44 -11.60 -4.33
CA ARG A 302 18.60 -10.59 -5.40
C ARG A 302 18.77 -9.19 -4.83
N ALA A 303 17.89 -8.79 -3.89
CA ALA A 303 17.94 -7.48 -3.26
C ALA A 303 19.22 -7.28 -2.43
N THR A 304 19.66 -8.31 -1.66
CA THR A 304 20.90 -8.27 -0.88
C THR A 304 22.11 -8.03 -1.77
N ARG A 305 22.17 -8.66 -2.95
CA ARG A 305 23.29 -8.46 -3.88
C ARG A 305 23.42 -7.00 -4.31
N ILE A 306 22.30 -6.37 -4.67
CA ILE A 306 22.31 -4.95 -5.08
C ILE A 306 22.63 -4.05 -3.89
N ALA A 307 22.01 -4.31 -2.72
CA ALA A 307 22.26 -3.54 -1.51
C ALA A 307 23.74 -3.56 -1.10
N LYS A 308 24.41 -4.71 -1.18
CA LYS A 308 25.85 -4.81 -0.91
C LYS A 308 26.68 -3.96 -1.86
N LEU A 309 26.41 -4.01 -3.16
CA LEU A 309 27.13 -3.19 -4.15
C LEU A 309 26.93 -1.69 -3.87
N THR A 310 25.70 -1.28 -3.56
CA THR A 310 25.43 0.12 -3.19
C THR A 310 26.19 0.51 -1.92
N MET A 311 26.21 -0.36 -0.90
CA MET A 311 26.94 -0.08 0.34
C MET A 311 28.47 -0.06 0.17
N GLU A 312 29.03 -0.82 -0.76
CA GLU A 312 30.43 -0.72 -1.13
C GLU A 312 30.75 0.68 -1.68
N GLU A 313 29.94 1.19 -2.61
CA GLU A 313 30.08 2.56 -3.15
C GLU A 313 29.88 3.63 -2.06
N VAL A 314 28.91 3.42 -1.15
CA VAL A 314 28.67 4.34 -0.01
C VAL A 314 29.89 4.40 0.89
N ARG A 315 30.44 3.26 1.32
CA ARG A 315 31.62 3.19 2.21
C ARG A 315 32.84 3.82 1.53
N GLU A 316 33.06 3.54 0.23
CA GLU A 316 34.11 4.20 -0.55
C GLU A 316 33.93 5.73 -0.57
N ALA A 317 32.71 6.22 -0.82
CA ALA A 317 32.44 7.63 -0.90
C ALA A 317 32.71 8.37 0.42
N ILE A 318 32.37 7.78 1.55
CA ILE A 318 32.58 8.34 2.90
C ILE A 318 33.93 7.95 3.52
N ARG A 319 34.71 7.12 2.84
CA ARG A 319 36.08 6.68 3.21
C ARG A 319 36.14 5.90 4.53
N ILE A 320 35.25 4.93 4.70
CA ILE A 320 35.25 3.95 5.82
C ILE A 320 35.24 2.52 5.30
#